data_7a904cf7ab7ebb92e470eba397b61e7f
#
_entry.id   7a904cf7ab7ebb92e470eba397b61e7f
#
_cell.length_a   1.000
_cell.length_b   1.000
_cell.length_c   1.000
_cell.angle_alpha   90.00
_cell.angle_beta   90.00
_cell.angle_gamma   90.00
#
_symmetry.space_group_name_H-M   'P 1'
#
loop_
_entity.id
_entity.type
_entity.pdbx_description
1 polymer ?
#
loop_
_entity_poly.entity_id
_entity_poly.type
_entity_poly.pdbx_seq_one_letter_code
_entity_poly.pdbx_strand_id
1 'polypeptide(L)'
;MRQNLLKNLLAMVMLVLSAGYALSQGVTTSGITGVVTEANGEPLPGANVVATHLPSGTRYGAVSNLEGKYSIPGMRVGGPYKVSVSFIGYSTREVENIVLSLGTFSNVNVVLSEEGTELTEVLVTAEGSVFSSERTGASTSINNNTISKLPTISRNINDFTRLTPQSKGQSFAGQDGRLNNITVDGSYFNNSFGLGSGSNPGGRTGVSPISLDAIDQISVNVAPYDVRQGNFVGAGINTVTRSGTNDFEGSVYYFWRNNNNVGTQAKENTFDPGEFKYRQVGFRLGGPIIKDKLFFFASFEDEKTTEPGTTFRANNGGEPIGGNVTRVLASDLNQLSNFLRDNFGYETGPYQGYDHSTEATKFLVKFDYNINEKNKLSVRYNHLDSSTDVLLSNSSSLGFGGRRSNLNGLNFQNSNYIIFENIRSIIGELNTRIGNNMTNNLIVGYTYQDESRRSRGQ
;
A
#
# COMPACT_ATOMS: atom_id res chain seq x y z
N MET A 1 -47.38 -16.12 -7.20
CA MET A 1 -46.54 -16.16 -8.39
C MET A 1 -46.06 -14.79 -8.87
N ARG A 2 -46.90 -13.80 -9.12
CA ARG A 2 -46.50 -12.44 -9.61
C ARG A 2 -45.48 -11.72 -8.74
N GLN A 3 -45.59 -11.77 -7.40
CA GLN A 3 -44.66 -11.10 -6.48
C GLN A 3 -43.23 -11.71 -6.50
N ASN A 4 -43.11 -13.01 -6.66
CA ASN A 4 -41.80 -13.68 -6.76
C ASN A 4 -41.16 -13.42 -8.12
N LEU A 5 -41.99 -13.28 -9.20
CA LEU A 5 -41.49 -12.91 -10.52
C LEU A 5 -40.94 -11.47 -10.52
N LEU A 6 -41.63 -10.55 -9.84
CA LEU A 6 -41.19 -9.15 -9.72
C LEU A 6 -39.89 -9.02 -8.90
N LYS A 7 -39.76 -9.78 -7.80
CA LYS A 7 -38.53 -9.83 -6.98
C LYS A 7 -37.36 -10.42 -7.77
N ASN A 8 -37.60 -11.48 -8.54
CA ASN A 8 -36.56 -12.10 -9.36
C ASN A 8 -36.15 -11.18 -10.52
N LEU A 9 -37.11 -10.47 -11.15
CA LEU A 9 -36.84 -9.48 -12.18
C LEU A 9 -36.04 -8.29 -11.61
N LEU A 10 -36.41 -7.79 -10.43
CA LEU A 10 -35.70 -6.70 -9.75
C LEU A 10 -34.27 -7.12 -9.36
N ALA A 11 -34.09 -8.35 -8.88
CA ALA A 11 -32.80 -8.92 -8.56
C ALA A 11 -31.93 -9.08 -9.83
N MET A 12 -32.53 -9.51 -10.96
CA MET A 12 -31.85 -9.64 -12.24
C MET A 12 -31.45 -8.28 -12.81
N VAL A 13 -32.29 -7.27 -12.70
CA VAL A 13 -32.00 -5.89 -13.11
C VAL A 13 -30.90 -5.28 -12.23
N MET A 14 -30.92 -5.49 -10.91
CA MET A 14 -29.82 -5.08 -10.02
C MET A 14 -28.51 -5.80 -10.38
N LEU A 15 -28.55 -7.07 -10.72
CA LEU A 15 -27.37 -7.84 -11.13
C LEU A 15 -26.78 -7.32 -12.46
N VAL A 16 -27.64 -6.97 -13.41
CA VAL A 16 -27.22 -6.40 -14.73
C VAL A 16 -26.69 -4.98 -14.55
N LEU A 17 -27.29 -4.16 -13.69
CA LEU A 17 -26.82 -2.80 -13.40
C LEU A 17 -25.47 -2.82 -12.63
N SER A 18 -25.21 -3.81 -11.77
CA SER A 18 -23.94 -3.97 -11.08
C SER A 18 -22.81 -4.46 -12.00
N ALA A 19 -23.12 -5.21 -13.05
CA ALA A 19 -22.12 -5.71 -13.99
C ALA A 19 -21.43 -4.61 -14.82
N GLY A 20 -22.08 -3.45 -15.01
CA GLY A 20 -21.51 -2.29 -15.72
C GLY A 20 -20.42 -1.54 -14.96
N TYR A 21 -20.25 -1.80 -13.65
CA TYR A 21 -19.26 -1.15 -12.79
C TYR A 21 -18.25 -2.13 -12.19
N ALA A 22 -18.16 -3.36 -12.71
CA ALA A 22 -17.16 -4.32 -12.30
C ALA A 22 -15.77 -3.87 -12.79
N LEU A 23 -15.10 -3.04 -12.00
CA LEU A 23 -13.70 -2.69 -12.22
C LEU A 23 -12.83 -3.87 -11.78
N SER A 24 -11.71 -4.08 -12.47
CA SER A 24 -10.72 -5.08 -12.06
C SER A 24 -10.26 -4.78 -10.63
N GLN A 25 -10.56 -5.67 -9.70
CA GLN A 25 -10.19 -5.53 -8.29
C GLN A 25 -8.76 -6.02 -8.07
N GLY A 26 -8.07 -5.47 -7.05
CA GLY A 26 -6.75 -5.95 -6.65
C GLY A 26 -6.83 -7.33 -6.00
N VAL A 27 -5.73 -8.07 -6.04
CA VAL A 27 -5.63 -9.37 -5.37
C VAL A 27 -5.41 -9.16 -3.88
N THR A 28 -6.22 -9.83 -3.04
CA THR A 28 -6.18 -9.71 -1.56
C THR A 28 -5.81 -11.02 -0.87
N THR A 29 -5.86 -12.12 -1.60
CA THR A 29 -5.73 -13.47 -1.06
C THR A 29 -4.62 -14.28 -1.73
N SER A 30 -4.34 -15.42 -1.15
CA SER A 30 -3.45 -16.45 -1.63
C SER A 30 -4.18 -17.80 -1.66
N GLY A 31 -3.46 -18.89 -1.88
CA GLY A 31 -4.02 -20.24 -1.80
C GLY A 31 -2.95 -21.32 -1.66
N ILE A 32 -3.42 -22.53 -1.45
CA ILE A 32 -2.60 -23.75 -1.48
C ILE A 32 -3.16 -24.69 -2.51
N THR A 33 -2.29 -25.31 -3.31
CA THR A 33 -2.59 -26.41 -4.21
C THR A 33 -1.69 -27.58 -3.90
N GLY A 34 -2.01 -28.75 -4.38
CA GLY A 34 -1.14 -29.91 -4.28
C GLY A 34 -1.82 -31.20 -4.70
N VAL A 35 -1.07 -32.30 -4.57
CA VAL A 35 -1.54 -33.64 -4.85
C VAL A 35 -1.35 -34.48 -3.60
N VAL A 36 -2.35 -35.31 -3.28
CA VAL A 36 -2.27 -36.32 -2.22
C VAL A 36 -2.12 -37.67 -2.90
N THR A 37 -1.06 -38.39 -2.57
CA THR A 37 -0.75 -39.71 -3.12
C THR A 37 -0.44 -40.73 -2.02
N GLU A 38 -0.49 -41.98 -2.36
CA GLU A 38 0.11 -43.08 -1.59
C GLU A 38 1.63 -43.13 -1.77
N ALA A 39 2.30 -43.98 -0.97
CA ALA A 39 3.74 -44.20 -1.05
C ALA A 39 4.19 -44.78 -2.42
N ASN A 40 3.32 -45.52 -3.11
CA ASN A 40 3.54 -46.07 -4.45
C ASN A 40 3.31 -45.03 -5.58
N GLY A 41 2.85 -43.80 -5.23
CA GLY A 41 2.57 -42.71 -6.15
C GLY A 41 1.14 -42.70 -6.70
N GLU A 42 0.27 -43.64 -6.30
CA GLU A 42 -1.14 -43.63 -6.70
C GLU A 42 -1.89 -42.45 -6.06
N PRO A 43 -2.78 -41.77 -6.81
CA PRO A 43 -3.55 -40.65 -6.27
C PRO A 43 -4.58 -41.11 -5.24
N LEU A 44 -4.77 -40.36 -4.17
CA LEU A 44 -5.78 -40.59 -3.13
C LEU A 44 -6.97 -39.66 -3.30
N PRO A 45 -8.05 -40.06 -3.97
CA PRO A 45 -9.26 -39.28 -4.08
C PRO A 45 -10.06 -39.30 -2.78
N GLY A 46 -10.61 -38.15 -2.40
CA GLY A 46 -11.43 -37.99 -1.19
C GLY A 46 -10.63 -37.72 0.08
N ALA A 47 -9.32 -37.51 0.00
CA ALA A 47 -8.51 -37.10 1.14
C ALA A 47 -8.92 -35.70 1.64
N ASN A 48 -9.09 -35.58 2.96
CA ASN A 48 -9.47 -34.34 3.59
C ASN A 48 -8.22 -33.51 3.89
N VAL A 49 -8.14 -32.27 3.34
CA VAL A 49 -7.03 -31.35 3.52
C VAL A 49 -7.51 -30.13 4.32
N VAL A 50 -6.91 -29.88 5.47
CA VAL A 50 -7.23 -28.74 6.33
C VAL A 50 -5.97 -27.89 6.53
N ALA A 51 -6.03 -26.63 6.11
CA ALA A 51 -5.00 -25.64 6.36
C ALA A 51 -5.44 -24.73 7.50
N THR A 52 -4.63 -24.62 8.54
CA THR A 52 -4.89 -23.77 9.70
C THR A 52 -3.86 -22.65 9.75
N HIS A 53 -4.31 -21.41 9.76
CA HIS A 53 -3.49 -20.24 10.01
C HIS A 53 -3.21 -20.17 11.52
N LEU A 54 -2.01 -20.53 11.94
CA LEU A 54 -1.68 -20.69 13.36
C LEU A 54 -1.90 -19.42 14.19
N PRO A 55 -1.52 -18.19 13.71
CA PRO A 55 -1.70 -16.99 14.52
C PRO A 55 -3.16 -16.62 14.80
N SER A 56 -4.12 -16.99 13.94
CA SER A 56 -5.55 -16.63 14.12
C SER A 56 -6.47 -17.83 14.29
N GLY A 57 -5.95 -19.05 14.32
CA GLY A 57 -6.77 -20.26 14.37
C GLY A 57 -7.70 -20.47 13.17
N THR A 58 -7.63 -19.60 12.15
CA THR A 58 -8.52 -19.64 10.99
C THR A 58 -8.27 -20.90 10.16
N ARG A 59 -9.34 -21.67 9.90
CA ARG A 59 -9.28 -22.93 9.17
C ARG A 59 -9.83 -22.79 7.76
N TYR A 60 -9.17 -23.46 6.82
CA TYR A 60 -9.56 -23.60 5.42
C TYR A 60 -9.48 -25.07 5.05
N GLY A 61 -10.36 -25.57 4.20
CA GLY A 61 -10.34 -26.98 3.87
C GLY A 61 -10.66 -27.26 2.41
N ALA A 62 -10.21 -28.39 1.89
CA ALA A 62 -10.57 -28.93 0.58
C ALA A 62 -10.59 -30.47 0.66
N VAL A 63 -11.13 -31.09 -0.38
CA VAL A 63 -11.10 -32.55 -0.58
C VAL A 63 -10.40 -32.81 -1.89
N SER A 64 -9.52 -33.83 -1.96
CA SER A 64 -8.83 -34.20 -3.17
C SER A 64 -9.81 -34.81 -4.21
N ASN A 65 -9.59 -34.48 -5.47
CA ASN A 65 -10.38 -35.01 -6.60
C ASN A 65 -9.91 -36.43 -7.02
N LEU A 66 -10.47 -36.98 -8.11
CA LEU A 66 -10.11 -38.29 -8.62
C LEU A 66 -8.64 -38.48 -8.99
N GLU A 67 -7.94 -37.39 -9.27
CA GLU A 67 -6.51 -37.37 -9.58
C GLU A 67 -5.65 -37.06 -8.33
N GLY A 68 -6.23 -37.10 -7.13
CA GLY A 68 -5.57 -36.72 -5.87
C GLY A 68 -5.30 -35.23 -5.73
N LYS A 69 -5.65 -34.37 -6.69
CA LYS A 69 -5.40 -32.95 -6.69
C LYS A 69 -6.37 -32.23 -5.77
N TYR A 70 -5.86 -31.22 -5.03
CA TYR A 70 -6.67 -30.34 -4.22
C TYR A 70 -6.28 -28.86 -4.42
N SER A 71 -7.22 -27.96 -4.13
CA SER A 71 -6.98 -26.51 -4.14
C SER A 71 -7.78 -25.84 -3.05
N ILE A 72 -7.10 -24.96 -2.30
CA ILE A 72 -7.71 -24.12 -1.25
C ILE A 72 -7.45 -22.66 -1.62
N PRO A 73 -8.30 -22.02 -2.41
CA PRO A 73 -8.21 -20.59 -2.75
C PRO A 73 -8.78 -19.72 -1.63
N GLY A 74 -8.58 -18.39 -1.74
CA GLY A 74 -9.18 -17.40 -0.83
C GLY A 74 -8.61 -17.44 0.58
N MET A 75 -7.35 -17.85 0.72
CA MET A 75 -6.64 -17.88 2.00
C MET A 75 -5.99 -16.52 2.30
N ARG A 76 -5.96 -16.17 3.57
CA ARG A 76 -5.23 -15.00 4.06
C ARG A 76 -3.74 -15.16 3.76
N VAL A 77 -3.08 -14.06 3.36
CA VAL A 77 -1.64 -14.01 3.14
C VAL A 77 -0.86 -14.11 4.45
N GLY A 78 0.43 -14.42 4.38
CA GLY A 78 1.28 -14.58 5.57
C GLY A 78 1.24 -16.00 6.11
N GLY A 79 1.32 -16.15 7.42
CA GLY A 79 1.43 -17.44 8.10
C GLY A 79 2.10 -17.28 9.48
N PRO A 80 2.62 -18.39 10.06
CA PRO A 80 2.71 -19.72 9.46
C PRO A 80 1.39 -20.48 9.41
N TYR A 81 1.25 -21.32 8.41
CA TYR A 81 0.17 -22.28 8.28
C TYR A 81 0.64 -23.69 8.62
N LYS A 82 -0.28 -24.49 9.16
CA LYS A 82 -0.19 -25.94 9.28
C LYS A 82 -1.23 -26.58 8.36
N VAL A 83 -0.80 -27.46 7.45
CA VAL A 83 -1.65 -28.26 6.58
C VAL A 83 -1.70 -29.67 7.12
N SER A 84 -2.88 -30.16 7.47
CA SER A 84 -3.14 -31.51 7.93
C SER A 84 -3.94 -32.25 6.85
N VAL A 85 -3.44 -33.39 6.41
CA VAL A 85 -4.07 -34.25 5.41
C VAL A 85 -4.41 -35.60 6.03
N SER A 86 -5.68 -36.00 5.90
CA SER A 86 -6.20 -37.29 6.44
C SER A 86 -7.03 -38.03 5.45
N PHE A 87 -6.93 -39.36 5.48
CA PHE A 87 -7.74 -40.27 4.67
C PHE A 87 -8.03 -41.54 5.48
N ILE A 88 -9.16 -42.17 5.24
CA ILE A 88 -9.58 -43.39 5.99
C ILE A 88 -8.59 -44.54 5.73
N GLY A 89 -8.04 -45.11 6.80
CA GLY A 89 -7.06 -46.20 6.73
C GLY A 89 -5.60 -45.73 6.56
N TYR A 90 -5.36 -44.41 6.58
CA TYR A 90 -4.02 -43.80 6.46
C TYR A 90 -3.67 -42.95 7.67
N SER A 91 -2.41 -42.92 8.00
CA SER A 91 -1.87 -42.04 9.04
C SER A 91 -2.00 -40.57 8.63
N THR A 92 -2.54 -39.73 9.49
CA THR A 92 -2.64 -38.30 9.25
C THR A 92 -1.24 -37.68 9.11
N ARG A 93 -1.04 -36.89 8.03
CA ARG A 93 0.23 -36.16 7.80
C ARG A 93 0.05 -34.69 8.01
N GLU A 94 1.04 -34.06 8.65
CA GLU A 94 1.08 -32.60 8.87
C GLU A 94 2.29 -31.99 8.18
N VAL A 95 2.09 -30.83 7.55
CA VAL A 95 3.13 -29.98 6.95
C VAL A 95 3.03 -28.62 7.61
N GLU A 96 4.10 -28.15 8.23
CA GLU A 96 4.14 -26.93 9.02
C GLU A 96 4.98 -25.84 8.36
N ASN A 97 4.94 -24.63 8.94
CA ASN A 97 5.75 -23.48 8.55
C ASN A 97 5.51 -22.96 7.11
N ILE A 98 4.31 -23.19 6.55
CA ILE A 98 3.95 -22.69 5.23
C ILE A 98 3.60 -21.21 5.35
N VAL A 99 4.25 -20.37 4.53
CA VAL A 99 3.99 -18.93 4.44
C VAL A 99 3.43 -18.61 3.05
N LEU A 100 2.28 -17.96 3.00
CA LEU A 100 1.59 -17.65 1.75
C LEU A 100 1.89 -16.24 1.26
N SER A 101 2.28 -16.14 -0.02
CA SER A 101 2.54 -14.87 -0.68
C SER A 101 1.31 -14.38 -1.44
N LEU A 102 1.09 -13.07 -1.42
CA LEU A 102 -0.06 -12.41 -2.05
C LEU A 102 -0.16 -12.72 -3.55
N GLY A 103 -1.34 -13.17 -3.97
CA GLY A 103 -1.65 -13.43 -5.38
C GLY A 103 -1.04 -14.71 -5.96
N THR A 104 -0.43 -15.56 -5.15
CA THR A 104 0.21 -16.81 -5.60
C THR A 104 -0.40 -18.00 -4.89
N PHE A 105 -0.26 -19.19 -5.49
CA PHE A 105 -0.57 -20.46 -4.83
C PHE A 105 0.72 -21.16 -4.41
N SER A 106 0.74 -21.66 -3.18
CA SER A 106 1.83 -22.51 -2.69
C SER A 106 1.52 -23.97 -3.00
N ASN A 107 2.47 -24.69 -3.60
CA ASN A 107 2.30 -26.10 -3.91
C ASN A 107 2.75 -26.96 -2.71
N VAL A 108 1.84 -27.77 -2.17
CA VAL A 108 2.07 -28.66 -1.02
C VAL A 108 1.59 -30.06 -1.38
N ASN A 109 2.50 -30.89 -1.88
CA ASN A 109 2.23 -32.29 -2.19
C ASN A 109 2.44 -33.15 -0.94
N VAL A 110 1.52 -34.08 -0.69
CA VAL A 110 1.54 -34.90 0.52
C VAL A 110 1.42 -36.37 0.15
N VAL A 111 2.34 -37.18 0.66
CA VAL A 111 2.31 -38.63 0.57
C VAL A 111 1.77 -39.20 1.88
N LEU A 112 0.69 -39.96 1.84
CA LEU A 112 0.13 -40.68 2.97
C LEU A 112 0.60 -42.14 2.99
N SER A 113 0.73 -42.69 4.20
CA SER A 113 1.06 -44.09 4.44
C SER A 113 -0.06 -44.77 5.21
N GLU A 114 -0.30 -46.05 4.92
CA GLU A 114 -1.28 -46.84 5.66
C GLU A 114 -0.99 -46.87 7.17
N GLU A 115 -2.02 -46.97 7.99
CA GLU A 115 -1.88 -47.14 9.43
C GLU A 115 -1.10 -48.40 9.77
N GLY A 116 -0.03 -48.25 10.58
CA GLY A 116 0.82 -49.38 10.99
C GLY A 116 2.21 -49.43 10.35
N THR A 117 2.52 -48.56 9.39
CA THR A 117 3.86 -48.43 8.80
C THR A 117 4.63 -47.35 9.52
N GLU A 118 5.69 -47.69 10.24
CA GLU A 118 6.60 -46.67 10.85
C GLU A 118 7.29 -45.89 9.73
N LEU A 119 7.02 -44.62 9.66
CA LEU A 119 7.69 -43.69 8.74
C LEU A 119 8.69 -42.83 9.47
N THR A 120 9.88 -42.78 8.92
CA THR A 120 10.86 -41.74 9.22
C THR A 120 10.26 -40.37 8.86
N GLU A 121 10.32 -39.44 9.76
CA GLU A 121 9.85 -38.06 9.59
C GLU A 121 10.51 -37.42 8.37
N VAL A 122 9.80 -37.34 7.27
CA VAL A 122 10.22 -36.55 6.11
C VAL A 122 9.71 -35.12 6.30
N LEU A 123 10.59 -34.23 6.70
CA LEU A 123 10.32 -32.81 6.76
C LEU A 123 10.12 -32.31 5.32
N VAL A 124 8.88 -32.17 4.88
CA VAL A 124 8.55 -31.54 3.61
C VAL A 124 8.60 -30.04 3.80
N THR A 125 9.74 -29.44 3.50
CA THR A 125 9.84 -27.98 3.35
C THR A 125 9.16 -27.59 2.03
N ALA A 126 8.16 -26.72 2.09
CA ALA A 126 7.58 -26.13 0.90
C ALA A 126 8.63 -25.16 0.29
N GLU A 127 9.49 -25.67 -0.57
CA GLU A 127 10.37 -24.84 -1.38
C GLU A 127 9.54 -24.19 -2.49
N GLY A 128 9.30 -22.89 -2.35
CA GLY A 128 8.80 -22.06 -3.45
C GLY A 128 9.84 -21.97 -4.55
N SER A 129 9.85 -22.92 -5.48
CA SER A 129 10.74 -22.89 -6.64
C SER A 129 10.52 -21.58 -7.41
N VAL A 130 11.61 -20.84 -7.66
CA VAL A 130 11.60 -19.64 -8.52
C VAL A 130 11.10 -19.95 -9.93
N PHE A 131 11.16 -21.24 -10.34
CA PHE A 131 10.78 -21.75 -11.66
C PHE A 131 9.51 -22.63 -11.63
N SER A 132 8.58 -22.39 -10.70
CA SER A 132 7.32 -23.15 -10.72
C SER A 132 6.47 -22.77 -11.94
N SER A 133 5.87 -23.77 -12.61
CA SER A 133 4.96 -23.59 -13.75
C SER A 133 3.69 -22.81 -13.40
N GLU A 134 3.42 -22.60 -12.13
CA GLU A 134 2.26 -21.87 -11.59
C GLU A 134 2.50 -20.36 -11.47
N ARG A 135 3.71 -19.88 -11.72
CA ARG A 135 4.02 -18.45 -11.76
C ARG A 135 3.53 -17.83 -13.07
N THR A 136 2.51 -17.01 -12.98
CA THR A 136 1.94 -16.28 -14.11
C THR A 136 2.50 -14.85 -14.17
N GLY A 137 3.61 -14.66 -14.91
CA GLY A 137 4.23 -13.36 -15.13
C GLY A 137 5.32 -12.97 -14.11
N ALA A 138 5.90 -11.78 -14.29
CA ALA A 138 6.93 -11.24 -13.41
C ALA A 138 6.30 -10.59 -12.18
N SER A 139 6.44 -11.21 -11.02
CA SER A 139 5.95 -10.67 -9.75
C SER A 139 7.06 -10.58 -8.71
N THR A 140 7.06 -9.50 -7.92
CA THR A 140 7.93 -9.32 -6.77
C THR A 140 7.04 -9.25 -5.52
N SER A 141 7.20 -10.21 -4.62
CA SER A 141 6.49 -10.23 -3.33
C SER A 141 7.42 -9.72 -2.22
N ILE A 142 6.93 -8.76 -1.45
CA ILE A 142 7.65 -8.10 -0.37
C ILE A 142 6.81 -8.28 0.89
N ASN A 143 7.25 -9.17 1.75
CA ASN A 143 6.57 -9.48 3.00
C ASN A 143 7.01 -8.55 4.15
N ASN A 144 6.29 -8.60 5.25
CA ASN A 144 6.54 -7.82 6.45
C ASN A 144 7.98 -7.97 7.00
N ASN A 145 8.56 -9.18 6.95
CA ASN A 145 9.93 -9.42 7.38
C ASN A 145 10.96 -8.64 6.53
N THR A 146 10.72 -8.55 5.22
CA THR A 146 11.53 -7.73 4.31
C THR A 146 11.33 -6.24 4.59
N ILE A 147 10.06 -5.80 4.79
CA ILE A 147 9.72 -4.42 5.11
C ILE A 147 10.41 -3.95 6.39
N SER A 148 10.44 -4.79 7.42
CA SER A 148 11.02 -4.44 8.73
C SER A 148 12.55 -4.42 8.76
N LYS A 149 13.21 -5.18 7.87
CA LYS A 149 14.68 -5.33 7.85
C LYS A 149 15.39 -4.39 6.88
N LEU A 150 14.70 -3.92 5.84
CA LEU A 150 15.32 -3.03 4.85
C LEU A 150 15.38 -1.60 5.36
N PRO A 151 16.54 -0.95 5.30
CA PRO A 151 16.66 0.44 5.67
C PRO A 151 15.94 1.32 4.64
N THR A 152 15.14 2.24 5.12
CA THR A 152 14.42 3.24 4.33
C THR A 152 14.70 4.62 4.86
N ILE A 153 14.70 5.62 3.97
CA ILE A 153 14.88 7.02 4.34
C ILE A 153 13.53 7.73 4.48
N SER A 154 12.61 7.47 3.56
CA SER A 154 11.31 8.13 3.48
C SER A 154 10.16 7.30 4.08
N ARG A 155 10.41 6.03 4.42
CA ARG A 155 9.38 5.09 4.92
C ARG A 155 8.12 5.08 4.04
N ASN A 156 8.33 5.11 2.73
CA ASN A 156 7.27 5.13 1.73
C ASN A 156 7.18 3.76 1.03
N ILE A 157 6.01 3.39 0.53
CA ILE A 157 5.80 2.18 -0.28
C ILE A 157 6.79 2.12 -1.46
N ASN A 158 7.12 3.26 -2.06
CA ASN A 158 8.07 3.36 -3.16
C ASN A 158 9.50 2.92 -2.79
N ASP A 159 9.88 2.97 -1.51
CA ASP A 159 11.18 2.47 -1.05
C ASP A 159 11.29 0.94 -1.23
N PHE A 160 10.16 0.24 -1.27
CA PHE A 160 10.08 -1.21 -1.42
C PHE A 160 9.79 -1.65 -2.85
N THR A 161 8.93 -0.93 -3.57
CA THR A 161 8.62 -1.28 -4.97
C THR A 161 9.84 -1.20 -5.88
N ARG A 162 10.86 -0.39 -5.52
CA ARG A 162 12.17 -0.35 -6.20
C ARG A 162 12.96 -1.66 -6.15
N LEU A 163 12.57 -2.63 -5.30
CA LEU A 163 13.18 -3.97 -5.28
C LEU A 163 12.76 -4.82 -6.49
N THR A 164 11.74 -4.38 -7.22
CA THR A 164 11.35 -5.03 -8.48
C THR A 164 12.42 -4.75 -9.54
N PRO A 165 13.02 -5.79 -10.18
CA PRO A 165 14.12 -5.61 -11.12
C PRO A 165 13.82 -4.66 -12.30
N GLN A 166 12.54 -4.59 -12.71
CA GLN A 166 12.08 -3.73 -13.81
C GLN A 166 11.75 -2.30 -13.37
N SER A 167 12.01 -1.92 -12.10
CA SER A 167 11.69 -0.59 -11.59
C SER A 167 12.83 0.41 -11.77
N LYS A 168 12.46 1.66 -12.07
CA LYS A 168 13.32 2.83 -11.96
C LYS A 168 12.52 3.96 -11.30
N GLY A 169 12.67 4.12 -9.99
CA GLY A 169 11.82 4.99 -9.19
C GLY A 169 10.38 4.47 -9.19
N GLN A 170 9.45 5.28 -9.67
CA GLN A 170 8.04 4.89 -9.84
C GLN A 170 7.70 4.34 -11.23
N SER A 171 8.66 4.33 -12.16
CA SER A 171 8.52 3.75 -13.50
C SER A 171 8.76 2.24 -13.45
N PHE A 172 7.91 1.46 -14.12
CA PHE A 172 8.07 0.02 -14.28
C PHE A 172 8.08 -0.33 -15.76
N ALA A 173 9.05 -1.16 -16.17
CA ALA A 173 9.27 -1.56 -17.56
C ALA A 173 9.33 -0.37 -18.53
N GLY A 174 9.86 0.78 -18.08
CA GLY A 174 9.96 2.00 -18.88
C GLY A 174 8.69 2.82 -19.01
N GLN A 175 7.59 2.40 -18.40
CA GLN A 175 6.31 3.13 -18.41
C GLN A 175 6.28 4.25 -17.37
N ASP A 176 5.46 5.28 -17.61
CA ASP A 176 5.27 6.39 -16.67
C ASP A 176 4.62 5.89 -15.37
N GLY A 177 5.12 6.34 -14.22
CA GLY A 177 4.62 5.95 -12.90
C GLY A 177 3.13 6.27 -12.66
N ARG A 178 2.56 7.22 -13.40
CA ARG A 178 1.13 7.54 -13.38
C ARG A 178 0.25 6.47 -14.01
N LEU A 179 0.83 5.54 -14.76
CA LEU A 179 0.14 4.42 -15.41
C LEU A 179 0.19 3.13 -14.57
N ASN A 180 0.65 3.20 -13.32
CA ASN A 180 0.56 2.11 -12.38
C ASN A 180 -0.85 2.04 -11.78
N ASN A 181 -1.23 0.85 -11.31
CA ASN A 181 -2.43 0.65 -10.51
C ASN A 181 -2.03 0.26 -9.09
N ILE A 182 -2.43 1.06 -8.11
CA ILE A 182 -2.17 0.80 -6.70
C ILE A 182 -3.47 0.40 -6.04
N THR A 183 -3.45 -0.74 -5.35
CA THR A 183 -4.59 -1.21 -4.59
C THR A 183 -4.20 -1.45 -3.13
N VAL A 184 -5.13 -1.21 -2.23
CA VAL A 184 -5.00 -1.53 -0.81
C VAL A 184 -6.20 -2.37 -0.39
N ASP A 185 -5.95 -3.60 0.07
CA ASP A 185 -6.98 -4.62 0.35
C ASP A 185 -8.04 -4.70 -0.77
N GLY A 186 -7.57 -4.79 -2.03
CA GLY A 186 -8.39 -4.92 -3.22
C GLY A 186 -9.10 -3.65 -3.71
N SER A 187 -9.06 -2.57 -2.96
CA SER A 187 -9.62 -1.28 -3.36
C SER A 187 -8.61 -0.44 -4.12
N TYR A 188 -9.07 0.29 -5.14
CA TYR A 188 -8.26 1.26 -5.86
C TYR A 188 -7.79 2.39 -4.94
N PHE A 189 -6.50 2.69 -5.06
CA PHE A 189 -5.84 3.79 -4.39
C PHE A 189 -5.00 4.59 -5.39
N ASN A 190 -5.65 4.99 -6.48
CA ASN A 190 -5.06 5.84 -7.51
C ASN A 190 -5.63 7.25 -7.39
N ASN A 191 -4.81 8.27 -7.66
CA ASN A 191 -5.32 9.63 -7.79
C ASN A 191 -6.12 9.80 -9.09
N SER A 192 -7.08 10.76 -9.08
CA SER A 192 -8.16 10.87 -10.08
C SER A 192 -7.66 11.18 -11.49
N PHE A 193 -6.57 11.94 -11.64
CA PHE A 193 -6.14 12.49 -12.92
C PHE A 193 -4.66 12.28 -13.25
N GLY A 194 -3.93 11.53 -12.44
CA GLY A 194 -2.49 11.35 -12.64
C GLY A 194 -1.72 12.68 -12.61
N LEU A 195 -2.17 13.65 -11.82
CA LEU A 195 -1.56 14.98 -11.73
C LEU A 195 -0.27 15.00 -10.90
N GLY A 196 0.00 13.95 -10.12
CA GLY A 196 1.23 13.76 -9.37
C GLY A 196 2.34 13.14 -10.21
N SER A 197 3.49 12.88 -9.61
CA SER A 197 4.60 12.12 -10.20
C SER A 197 4.35 10.61 -10.26
N GLY A 198 3.35 10.12 -9.53
CA GLY A 198 2.90 8.74 -9.49
C GLY A 198 1.38 8.64 -9.43
N SER A 199 0.85 7.44 -9.48
CA SER A 199 -0.60 7.18 -9.45
C SER A 199 -1.19 7.17 -8.03
N ASN A 200 -0.38 7.10 -6.98
CA ASN A 200 -0.87 6.96 -5.62
C ASN A 200 -1.33 8.28 -5.01
N PRO A 201 -2.42 8.28 -4.25
CA PRO A 201 -2.79 9.40 -3.40
C PRO A 201 -1.69 9.68 -2.36
N GLY A 202 -1.52 10.95 -2.02
CA GLY A 202 -0.36 11.41 -1.24
C GLY A 202 0.87 11.66 -2.10
N GLY A 203 0.88 11.24 -3.37
CA GLY A 203 2.00 11.42 -4.28
C GLY A 203 2.34 12.87 -4.59
N ARG A 204 1.34 13.75 -4.61
CA ARG A 204 1.52 15.21 -4.80
C ARG A 204 2.00 15.91 -3.54
N THR A 205 1.65 15.41 -2.37
CA THR A 205 2.14 15.87 -1.07
C THR A 205 3.44 15.16 -0.66
N GLY A 206 3.84 14.12 -1.39
CA GLY A 206 5.07 13.37 -1.11
C GLY A 206 4.94 12.34 0.01
N VAL A 207 3.72 12.05 0.48
CA VAL A 207 3.45 11.14 1.59
C VAL A 207 2.90 9.79 1.10
N SER A 208 3.02 8.75 1.93
CA SER A 208 2.37 7.46 1.68
C SER A 208 0.91 7.49 2.10
N PRO A 209 -0.03 6.87 1.36
CA PRO A 209 -1.46 6.88 1.72
C PRO A 209 -1.80 6.08 2.99
N ILE A 210 -0.94 5.16 3.38
CA ILE A 210 -1.05 4.37 4.60
C ILE A 210 0.30 4.28 5.29
N SER A 211 0.29 4.08 6.62
CA SER A 211 1.52 3.82 7.37
C SER A 211 2.19 2.53 6.89
N LEU A 212 3.51 2.57 6.75
CA LEU A 212 4.29 1.39 6.39
C LEU A 212 4.14 0.26 7.43
N ASP A 213 3.96 0.62 8.70
CA ASP A 213 3.80 -0.34 9.80
C ASP A 213 2.43 -1.05 9.78
N ALA A 214 1.46 -0.50 9.03
CA ALA A 214 0.17 -1.13 8.77
C ALA A 214 0.20 -2.16 7.63
N ILE A 215 1.29 -2.26 6.88
CA ILE A 215 1.40 -3.16 5.71
C ILE A 215 1.86 -4.54 6.14
N ASP A 216 1.18 -5.58 5.65
CA ASP A 216 1.58 -6.97 5.79
C ASP A 216 2.40 -7.46 4.59
N GLN A 217 1.87 -7.25 3.37
CA GLN A 217 2.56 -7.61 2.14
C GLN A 217 2.32 -6.58 1.03
N ILE A 218 3.33 -6.45 0.16
CA ILE A 218 3.24 -5.72 -1.12
C ILE A 218 3.59 -6.70 -2.23
N SER A 219 2.75 -6.78 -3.26
CA SER A 219 3.04 -7.52 -4.49
C SER A 219 3.08 -6.57 -5.67
N VAL A 220 4.19 -6.55 -6.38
CA VAL A 220 4.38 -5.77 -7.61
C VAL A 220 4.34 -6.71 -8.79
N ASN A 221 3.36 -6.54 -9.67
CA ASN A 221 3.15 -7.38 -10.84
C ASN A 221 3.35 -6.58 -12.11
N VAL A 222 4.37 -6.98 -12.89
CA VAL A 222 4.66 -6.41 -14.21
C VAL A 222 4.24 -7.43 -15.26
N ALA A 223 3.27 -7.09 -16.11
CA ALA A 223 2.68 -7.97 -17.12
C ALA A 223 2.15 -9.32 -16.57
N PRO A 224 1.22 -9.32 -15.59
CA PRO A 224 0.60 -10.55 -15.11
C PRO A 224 -0.34 -11.14 -16.16
N TYR A 225 -0.45 -12.49 -16.17
CA TYR A 225 -1.45 -13.21 -16.95
C TYR A 225 -2.75 -13.47 -16.17
N ASP A 226 -2.87 -12.93 -14.97
CA ASP A 226 -4.06 -13.07 -14.11
C ASP A 226 -5.14 -12.07 -14.53
N VAL A 227 -6.28 -12.55 -15.00
CA VAL A 227 -7.42 -11.74 -15.47
C VAL A 227 -8.04 -10.85 -14.40
N ARG A 228 -7.78 -11.11 -13.11
CA ARG A 228 -8.23 -10.27 -12.00
C ARG A 228 -7.40 -9.01 -11.87
N GLN A 229 -6.22 -8.96 -12.47
CA GLN A 229 -5.31 -7.83 -12.41
C GLN A 229 -5.37 -7.02 -13.71
N GLY A 230 -5.64 -5.75 -13.60
CA GLY A 230 -5.74 -4.86 -14.76
C GLY A 230 -5.68 -3.40 -14.37
N ASN A 231 -6.09 -2.53 -15.29
CA ASN A 231 -6.14 -1.08 -15.13
C ASN A 231 -4.76 -0.43 -14.95
N PHE A 232 -3.72 -0.99 -15.58
CA PHE A 232 -2.38 -0.44 -15.60
C PHE A 232 -1.65 -0.78 -16.91
N VAL A 233 -0.63 0.01 -17.23
CA VAL A 233 0.31 -0.22 -18.34
C VAL A 233 1.72 -0.47 -17.78
N GLY A 234 2.04 0.10 -16.62
CA GLY A 234 3.29 -0.09 -15.90
C GLY A 234 3.25 -1.34 -15.01
N ALA A 235 2.85 -1.16 -13.77
CA ALA A 235 2.72 -2.25 -12.80
C ALA A 235 1.42 -2.18 -12.00
N GLY A 236 0.90 -3.35 -11.62
CA GLY A 236 -0.08 -3.51 -10.55
C GLY A 236 0.63 -3.66 -9.21
N ILE A 237 0.42 -2.72 -8.30
CA ILE A 237 0.98 -2.73 -6.95
C ILE A 237 -0.14 -3.04 -5.97
N ASN A 238 -0.20 -4.30 -5.53
CA ASN A 238 -1.22 -4.75 -4.59
C ASN A 238 -0.64 -4.76 -3.17
N THR A 239 -1.31 -4.09 -2.27
CA THR A 239 -0.92 -4.00 -0.86
C THR A 239 -2.01 -4.60 0.00
N VAL A 240 -1.63 -5.45 0.94
CA VAL A 240 -2.54 -6.00 1.97
C VAL A 240 -2.11 -5.48 3.32
N THR A 241 -3.09 -5.00 4.08
CA THR A 241 -2.86 -4.47 5.43
C THR A 241 -2.86 -5.59 6.46
N ARG A 242 -2.15 -5.35 7.57
CA ARG A 242 -2.13 -6.27 8.71
C ARG A 242 -3.53 -6.49 9.28
N SER A 243 -3.67 -7.56 9.98
CA SER A 243 -4.86 -7.93 10.73
C SER A 243 -4.48 -8.39 12.13
N GLY A 244 -5.42 -8.39 13.06
CA GLY A 244 -5.23 -8.97 14.38
C GLY A 244 -5.06 -10.49 14.34
N THR A 245 -4.50 -11.04 15.41
CA THR A 245 -4.26 -12.46 15.66
C THR A 245 -4.81 -12.85 17.03
N ASN A 246 -4.59 -14.09 17.49
CA ASN A 246 -4.98 -14.53 18.83
C ASN A 246 -4.12 -13.93 19.96
N ASP A 247 -3.00 -13.31 19.60
CA ASP A 247 -2.13 -12.61 20.51
C ASP A 247 -2.18 -11.11 20.26
N PHE A 248 -2.04 -10.32 21.32
CA PHE A 248 -1.91 -8.87 21.19
C PHE A 248 -0.50 -8.53 20.72
N GLU A 249 -0.42 -7.82 19.59
CA GLU A 249 0.81 -7.32 19.03
C GLU A 249 0.72 -5.81 18.79
N GLY A 250 1.79 -5.10 19.10
CA GLY A 250 1.85 -3.66 18.89
C GLY A 250 3.27 -3.15 18.70
N SER A 251 3.36 -1.93 18.21
CA SER A 251 4.60 -1.17 18.12
C SER A 251 4.33 0.31 18.31
N VAL A 252 5.31 1.03 18.81
CA VAL A 252 5.37 2.49 18.87
C VAL A 252 6.72 2.90 18.32
N TYR A 253 6.74 3.93 17.50
CA TYR A 253 7.97 4.44 16.92
C TYR A 253 7.97 5.96 16.84
N TYR A 254 9.19 6.52 16.91
CA TYR A 254 9.46 7.93 16.68
C TYR A 254 10.71 8.05 15.81
N PHE A 255 10.57 8.66 14.65
CA PHE A 255 11.67 8.98 13.76
C PHE A 255 11.81 10.49 13.66
N TRP A 256 13.04 10.94 13.70
CA TRP A 256 13.38 12.35 13.46
C TRP A 256 14.68 12.44 12.69
N ARG A 257 14.79 13.44 11.88
CA ARG A 257 16.04 13.77 11.22
C ARG A 257 16.05 15.27 10.86
N ASN A 258 17.24 15.82 10.75
CA ASN A 258 17.48 17.19 10.31
C ASN A 258 18.77 17.23 9.48
N ASN A 259 19.19 18.43 9.04
CA ASN A 259 20.42 18.64 8.31
C ASN A 259 21.67 18.06 9.01
N ASN A 260 21.73 18.04 10.35
CA ASN A 260 22.87 17.50 11.09
C ASN A 260 22.99 15.95 10.99
N ASN A 261 21.92 15.27 10.58
CA ASN A 261 21.91 13.81 10.35
C ASN A 261 22.29 13.42 8.92
N VAL A 262 22.60 14.38 8.06
CA VAL A 262 22.96 14.16 6.66
C VAL A 262 24.45 14.41 6.49
N GLY A 263 25.13 13.49 5.75
CA GLY A 263 26.53 13.71 5.39
C GLY A 263 26.66 14.91 4.46
N THR A 264 27.74 15.66 4.62
CA THR A 264 28.05 16.86 3.83
C THR A 264 29.11 16.59 2.75
N GLN A 265 29.59 15.36 2.64
CA GLN A 265 30.64 14.99 1.71
C GLN A 265 30.28 13.70 0.94
N ALA A 266 30.48 13.72 -0.36
CA ALA A 266 30.39 12.55 -1.22
C ALA A 266 31.64 12.48 -2.10
N LYS A 267 32.55 11.52 -1.82
CA LYS A 267 33.89 11.45 -2.40
C LYS A 267 34.66 12.75 -2.12
N GLU A 268 35.11 13.45 -3.16
CA GLU A 268 35.84 14.71 -3.07
C GLU A 268 34.96 15.97 -3.04
N ASN A 269 33.64 15.79 -3.26
CA ASN A 269 32.70 16.92 -3.30
C ASN A 269 32.06 17.14 -1.94
N THR A 270 32.07 18.37 -1.48
CA THR A 270 31.28 18.84 -0.34
C THR A 270 29.98 19.46 -0.83
N PHE A 271 28.90 19.27 -0.08
CA PHE A 271 27.61 19.88 -0.38
C PHE A 271 26.92 20.29 0.93
N ASP A 272 26.08 21.32 0.84
CA ASP A 272 25.20 21.73 1.92
C ASP A 272 23.85 21.04 1.74
N PRO A 273 23.39 20.23 2.70
CA PRO A 273 22.08 19.57 2.62
C PRO A 273 20.91 20.56 2.76
N GLY A 274 21.16 21.81 3.10
CA GLY A 274 20.15 22.80 3.46
C GLY A 274 19.53 22.52 4.83
N GLU A 275 18.81 23.50 5.36
CA GLU A 275 18.08 23.30 6.62
C GLU A 275 16.78 22.54 6.36
N PHE A 276 16.55 21.49 7.13
CA PHE A 276 15.26 20.78 7.14
C PHE A 276 15.04 20.10 8.49
N LYS A 277 13.77 19.86 8.81
CA LYS A 277 13.34 19.08 9.97
C LYS A 277 12.29 18.09 9.52
N TYR A 278 12.48 16.82 9.86
CA TYR A 278 11.54 15.74 9.63
C TYR A 278 11.21 15.06 10.95
N ARG A 279 9.93 14.78 11.15
CA ARG A 279 9.39 14.08 12.31
C ARG A 279 8.32 13.11 11.84
N GLN A 280 8.36 11.89 12.35
CA GLN A 280 7.31 10.89 12.16
C GLN A 280 7.10 10.14 13.49
N VAL A 281 5.87 10.08 13.95
CA VAL A 281 5.46 9.33 15.14
C VAL A 281 4.29 8.44 14.77
N GLY A 282 4.30 7.20 15.27
CA GLY A 282 3.19 6.30 15.01
C GLY A 282 3.13 5.17 15.99
N PHE A 283 1.99 4.49 15.95
CA PHE A 283 1.79 3.24 16.68
C PHE A 283 0.86 2.31 15.91
N ARG A 284 0.95 1.03 16.22
CA ARG A 284 -0.05 0.03 15.82
C ARG A 284 -0.39 -0.87 16.99
N LEU A 285 -1.57 -1.43 16.95
CA LEU A 285 -2.07 -2.43 17.89
C LEU A 285 -3.02 -3.38 17.17
N GLY A 286 -2.85 -4.66 17.35
CA GLY A 286 -3.74 -5.70 16.85
C GLY A 286 -3.92 -6.80 17.87
N GLY A 287 -5.04 -7.52 17.80
CA GLY A 287 -5.31 -8.62 18.71
C GLY A 287 -6.73 -9.18 18.56
N PRO A 288 -7.09 -10.14 19.41
CA PRO A 288 -8.42 -10.74 19.40
C PRO A 288 -9.41 -9.88 20.21
N ILE A 289 -10.60 -9.68 19.67
CA ILE A 289 -11.79 -9.32 20.44
C ILE A 289 -12.43 -10.61 20.97
N ILE A 290 -12.49 -11.63 20.10
CA ILE A 290 -12.91 -13.00 20.44
C ILE A 290 -11.88 -13.92 19.77
N LYS A 291 -11.16 -14.73 20.56
CA LYS A 291 -10.16 -15.67 20.05
C LYS A 291 -10.74 -16.56 18.95
N ASP A 292 -9.94 -16.85 17.93
CA ASP A 292 -10.24 -17.64 16.73
C ASP A 292 -11.39 -17.08 15.87
N LYS A 293 -12.07 -16.01 16.30
CA LYS A 293 -13.32 -15.57 15.68
C LYS A 293 -13.34 -14.12 15.24
N LEU A 294 -13.00 -13.17 16.10
CA LEU A 294 -13.08 -11.73 15.80
C LEU A 294 -11.82 -11.03 16.24
N PHE A 295 -11.20 -10.36 15.30
CA PHE A 295 -9.94 -9.65 15.48
C PHE A 295 -10.08 -8.19 15.11
N PHE A 296 -9.22 -7.36 15.69
CA PHE A 296 -9.04 -5.97 15.28
C PHE A 296 -7.58 -5.66 14.99
N PHE A 297 -7.37 -4.67 14.16
CA PHE A 297 -6.09 -4.03 13.95
C PHE A 297 -6.31 -2.52 13.81
N ALA A 298 -5.46 -1.73 14.46
CA ALA A 298 -5.47 -0.28 14.38
C ALA A 298 -4.05 0.25 14.21
N SER A 299 -3.86 1.27 13.39
CA SER A 299 -2.60 2.01 13.26
C SER A 299 -2.87 3.50 13.16
N PHE A 300 -1.92 4.28 13.65
CA PHE A 300 -1.90 5.74 13.57
C PHE A 300 -0.49 6.20 13.24
N GLU A 301 -0.37 7.23 12.39
CA GLU A 301 0.89 7.88 12.06
C GLU A 301 0.66 9.37 11.80
N ASP A 302 1.52 10.20 12.39
CA ASP A 302 1.62 11.62 12.13
C ASP A 302 3.03 11.93 11.65
N GLU A 303 3.15 12.64 10.52
CA GLU A 303 4.43 13.05 9.98
C GLU A 303 4.43 14.52 9.59
N LYS A 304 5.58 15.17 9.78
CA LYS A 304 5.79 16.56 9.39
C LYS A 304 7.21 16.76 8.88
N THR A 305 7.29 17.39 7.71
CA THR A 305 8.54 17.92 7.15
C THR A 305 8.45 19.45 7.16
N THR A 306 9.54 20.10 7.53
CA THR A 306 9.68 21.56 7.45
C THR A 306 11.00 21.87 6.76
N GLU A 307 10.95 22.74 5.75
CA GLU A 307 12.12 23.17 4.97
C GLU A 307 12.00 24.65 4.61
N PRO A 308 13.10 25.37 4.35
CA PRO A 308 13.02 26.77 3.92
C PRO A 308 12.21 26.93 2.64
N GLY A 309 11.24 27.84 2.63
CA GLY A 309 10.44 28.16 1.44
C GLY A 309 11.25 28.84 0.35
N THR A 310 12.34 29.50 0.72
CA THR A 310 13.36 30.05 -0.17
C THR A 310 14.69 30.16 0.55
N THR A 311 15.78 29.91 -0.16
CA THR A 311 17.14 30.20 0.29
C THR A 311 17.63 31.60 -0.12
N PHE A 312 16.91 32.26 -1.03
CA PHE A 312 17.22 33.60 -1.49
C PHE A 312 16.77 34.65 -0.51
N ARG A 313 17.54 35.75 -0.43
CA ARG A 313 17.23 36.93 0.38
C ARG A 313 17.32 38.24 -0.44
N ALA A 314 16.61 39.23 0.01
CA ALA A 314 16.68 40.56 -0.57
C ALA A 314 18.05 41.22 -0.33
N ASN A 315 18.42 42.13 -1.22
CA ASN A 315 19.57 43.01 -1.10
C ASN A 315 19.22 44.19 -0.18
N ASN A 316 20.05 44.48 0.83
CA ASN A 316 19.84 45.62 1.73
C ASN A 316 20.34 46.95 1.15
N GLY A 317 20.88 46.92 -0.07
CA GLY A 317 21.50 48.07 -0.73
C GLY A 317 23.02 47.95 -0.70
N GLY A 318 23.65 47.98 -1.88
CA GLY A 318 25.10 47.96 -2.01
C GLY A 318 25.79 46.61 -1.82
N GLU A 319 25.02 45.51 -1.61
CA GLU A 319 25.58 44.16 -1.50
C GLU A 319 25.82 43.57 -2.91
N PRO A 320 26.90 42.81 -3.12
CA PRO A 320 27.12 42.08 -4.36
C PRO A 320 26.00 41.07 -4.62
N ILE A 321 25.49 41.05 -5.85
CA ILE A 321 24.53 40.03 -6.30
C ILE A 321 25.26 38.69 -6.51
N GLY A 322 24.81 37.64 -5.83
CA GLY A 322 25.40 36.31 -5.95
C GLY A 322 25.14 35.45 -4.73
N GLY A 323 25.44 34.17 -4.82
CA GLY A 323 25.07 33.22 -3.80
C GLY A 323 23.56 33.18 -3.57
N ASN A 324 23.11 33.64 -2.41
CA ASN A 324 21.70 33.77 -2.06
C ASN A 324 21.18 35.23 -2.06
N VAL A 325 22.01 36.21 -2.37
CA VAL A 325 21.65 37.65 -2.41
C VAL A 325 21.11 38.01 -3.78
N THR A 326 19.84 38.37 -3.85
CA THR A 326 19.19 38.76 -5.11
C THR A 326 19.49 40.24 -5.45
N ARG A 327 19.19 40.65 -6.68
CA ARG A 327 19.22 42.06 -7.08
C ARG A 327 18.04 42.88 -6.54
N VAL A 328 17.00 42.19 -6.01
CA VAL A 328 15.78 42.85 -5.52
C VAL A 328 16.07 43.52 -4.17
N LEU A 329 15.75 44.81 -4.07
CA LEU A 329 15.96 45.55 -2.83
C LEU A 329 14.89 45.23 -1.80
N ALA A 330 15.30 45.13 -0.54
CA ALA A 330 14.38 44.94 0.59
C ALA A 330 13.40 46.13 0.73
N SER A 331 13.88 47.35 0.45
CA SER A 331 13.05 48.58 0.43
C SER A 331 11.89 48.50 -0.56
N ASP A 332 12.15 47.98 -1.77
CA ASP A 332 11.13 47.85 -2.83
C ASP A 332 10.07 46.82 -2.49
N LEU A 333 10.50 45.68 -1.90
CA LEU A 333 9.59 44.64 -1.45
C LEU A 333 8.71 45.12 -0.30
N ASN A 334 9.28 45.86 0.67
CA ASN A 334 8.51 46.43 1.78
C ASN A 334 7.51 47.47 1.29
N GLN A 335 7.91 48.33 0.32
CA GLN A 335 7.02 49.31 -0.28
C GLN A 335 5.87 48.63 -1.03
N LEU A 336 6.17 47.59 -1.83
CA LEU A 336 5.16 46.83 -2.56
C LEU A 336 4.20 46.09 -1.59
N SER A 337 4.72 45.48 -0.55
CA SER A 337 3.90 44.81 0.46
C SER A 337 2.93 45.75 1.15
N ASN A 338 3.42 46.94 1.59
CA ASN A 338 2.58 47.97 2.20
C ASN A 338 1.52 48.49 1.20
N PHE A 339 1.93 48.75 -0.03
CA PHE A 339 0.98 49.19 -1.08
C PHE A 339 -0.15 48.21 -1.31
N LEU A 340 0.17 46.91 -1.39
CA LEU A 340 -0.84 45.84 -1.62
C LEU A 340 -1.77 45.69 -0.40
N ARG A 341 -1.24 45.81 0.81
CA ARG A 341 -2.04 45.76 2.03
C ARG A 341 -2.96 46.99 2.12
N ASP A 342 -2.42 48.19 1.95
CA ASP A 342 -3.13 49.44 2.21
C ASP A 342 -4.20 49.77 1.15
N ASN A 343 -3.99 49.33 -0.11
CA ASN A 343 -4.91 49.61 -1.21
C ASN A 343 -5.85 48.46 -1.54
N PHE A 344 -5.46 47.21 -1.27
CA PHE A 344 -6.21 46.00 -1.67
C PHE A 344 -6.54 45.05 -0.51
N GLY A 345 -6.07 45.36 0.71
CA GLY A 345 -6.22 44.45 1.86
C GLY A 345 -5.48 43.13 1.69
N TYR A 346 -4.50 43.08 0.77
CA TYR A 346 -3.78 41.82 0.45
C TYR A 346 -2.51 41.71 1.30
N GLU A 347 -2.48 40.70 2.15
CA GLU A 347 -1.31 40.33 2.94
C GLU A 347 -0.35 39.47 2.13
N THR A 348 0.83 39.98 1.82
CA THR A 348 1.83 39.30 1.00
C THR A 348 2.53 38.16 1.72
N GLY A 349 2.54 38.19 3.05
CA GLY A 349 3.46 37.37 3.84
C GLY A 349 4.93 37.81 3.66
N PRO A 350 5.87 37.17 4.35
CA PRO A 350 7.30 37.47 4.22
C PRO A 350 7.83 37.04 2.83
N TYR A 351 8.89 37.69 2.37
CA TYR A 351 9.60 37.37 1.14
C TYR A 351 10.89 36.55 1.35
N GLN A 352 11.31 36.37 2.60
CA GLN A 352 12.47 35.56 3.01
C GLN A 352 12.27 35.05 4.45
N GLY A 353 13.04 34.02 4.85
CA GLY A 353 13.03 33.51 6.24
C GLY A 353 11.71 32.83 6.63
N TYR A 354 10.97 32.32 5.68
CA TYR A 354 9.75 31.52 5.93
C TYR A 354 9.96 30.07 5.58
N ASP A 355 9.20 29.23 6.26
CA ASP A 355 9.24 27.78 6.05
C ASP A 355 8.08 27.32 5.19
N HIS A 356 8.32 26.26 4.44
CA HIS A 356 7.32 25.37 3.84
C HIS A 356 7.17 24.13 4.70
N SER A 357 5.96 23.65 4.83
CA SER A 357 5.67 22.40 5.54
C SER A 357 4.93 21.39 4.67
N THR A 358 5.23 20.12 4.91
CA THR A 358 4.42 18.99 4.49
C THR A 358 3.96 18.29 5.75
N GLU A 359 2.66 18.07 5.87
CA GLU A 359 2.03 17.45 7.04
C GLU A 359 1.12 16.31 6.58
N ALA A 360 1.13 15.20 7.33
CA ALA A 360 0.19 14.13 7.10
C ALA A 360 -0.20 13.41 8.38
N THR A 361 -1.49 13.18 8.52
CA THR A 361 -2.06 12.33 9.57
C THR A 361 -2.77 11.15 8.92
N LYS A 362 -2.42 9.95 9.35
CA LYS A 362 -2.95 8.70 8.81
C LYS A 362 -3.47 7.83 9.93
N PHE A 363 -4.61 7.21 9.73
CA PHE A 363 -5.02 6.09 10.58
C PHE A 363 -5.77 5.03 9.79
N LEU A 364 -5.66 3.80 10.25
CA LEU A 364 -6.32 2.65 9.68
C LEU A 364 -6.90 1.81 10.82
N VAL A 365 -8.14 1.36 10.63
CA VAL A 365 -8.81 0.40 11.52
C VAL A 365 -9.39 -0.72 10.67
N LYS A 366 -9.13 -1.97 11.08
CA LYS A 366 -9.59 -3.17 10.41
C LYS A 366 -10.19 -4.15 11.41
N PHE A 367 -11.27 -4.79 11.01
CA PHE A 367 -11.90 -5.89 11.74
C PHE A 367 -11.99 -7.11 10.84
N ASP A 368 -11.55 -8.26 11.34
CA ASP A 368 -11.62 -9.54 10.65
C ASP A 368 -12.51 -10.49 11.45
N TYR A 369 -13.54 -11.02 10.82
CA TYR A 369 -14.53 -11.86 11.45
C TYR A 369 -14.69 -13.22 10.74
N ASN A 370 -14.25 -14.27 11.39
CA ASN A 370 -14.54 -15.65 11.02
C ASN A 370 -15.98 -15.99 11.38
N ILE A 371 -16.95 -15.69 10.50
CA ILE A 371 -18.38 -15.93 10.74
C ILE A 371 -18.61 -17.43 10.97
N ASN A 372 -18.02 -18.26 10.12
CA ASN A 372 -17.94 -19.70 10.21
C ASN A 372 -16.80 -20.22 9.32
N GLU A 373 -16.63 -21.54 9.18
CA GLU A 373 -15.56 -22.13 8.37
C GLU A 373 -15.65 -21.75 6.87
N LYS A 374 -16.85 -21.42 6.38
CA LYS A 374 -17.08 -21.08 4.96
C LYS A 374 -17.06 -19.59 4.68
N ASN A 375 -17.38 -18.75 5.67
CA ASN A 375 -17.57 -17.31 5.48
C ASN A 375 -16.65 -16.50 6.38
N LYS A 376 -15.85 -15.64 5.77
CA LYS A 376 -14.94 -14.71 6.44
C LYS A 376 -15.18 -13.30 5.94
N LEU A 377 -15.40 -12.38 6.86
CA LEU A 377 -15.65 -10.97 6.59
C LEU A 377 -14.50 -10.14 7.10
N SER A 378 -14.00 -9.23 6.29
CA SER A 378 -13.08 -8.18 6.69
C SER A 378 -13.71 -6.82 6.41
N VAL A 379 -13.60 -5.88 7.34
CA VAL A 379 -14.03 -4.49 7.17
C VAL A 379 -12.89 -3.58 7.56
N ARG A 380 -12.51 -2.64 6.66
CA ARG A 380 -11.43 -1.70 6.88
C ARG A 380 -11.90 -0.27 6.65
N TYR A 381 -11.46 0.64 7.52
CA TYR A 381 -11.50 2.08 7.29
C TYR A 381 -10.08 2.62 7.21
N ASN A 382 -9.80 3.45 6.20
CA ASN A 382 -8.54 4.15 6.02
C ASN A 382 -8.77 5.66 5.91
N HIS A 383 -7.89 6.42 6.54
CA HIS A 383 -7.91 7.87 6.63
C HIS A 383 -6.53 8.43 6.32
N LEU A 384 -6.49 9.39 5.41
CA LEU A 384 -5.35 10.24 5.14
C LEU A 384 -5.82 11.69 5.12
N ASP A 385 -5.19 12.53 5.92
CA ASP A 385 -5.18 13.99 5.74
C ASP A 385 -3.74 14.39 5.44
N SER A 386 -3.51 15.03 4.29
CA SER A 386 -2.19 15.52 3.95
C SER A 386 -2.24 16.87 3.24
N SER A 387 -1.25 17.69 3.51
CA SER A 387 -1.06 18.98 2.86
C SER A 387 0.43 19.29 2.66
N THR A 388 0.73 20.04 1.62
CA THR A 388 2.09 20.52 1.37
C THR A 388 2.08 21.91 0.78
N ASP A 389 3.02 22.71 1.23
CA ASP A 389 3.32 24.00 0.60
C ASP A 389 4.04 23.79 -0.72
N VAL A 390 3.59 24.49 -1.75
CA VAL A 390 4.15 24.36 -3.09
C VAL A 390 4.52 25.73 -3.64
N LEU A 391 5.74 25.82 -4.15
CA LEU A 391 6.22 26.99 -4.86
C LEU A 391 5.42 27.23 -6.15
N LEU A 392 5.38 28.45 -6.61
CA LEU A 392 4.88 28.82 -7.92
C LEU A 392 5.49 27.95 -9.02
N SER A 393 4.80 27.86 -10.16
CA SER A 393 5.30 27.13 -11.32
C SER A 393 6.67 27.68 -11.76
N ASN A 394 7.56 26.78 -12.21
CA ASN A 394 8.88 27.17 -12.71
C ASN A 394 8.81 27.63 -14.19
N SER A 395 7.78 28.37 -14.56
CA SER A 395 7.60 28.89 -15.92
C SER A 395 8.50 30.12 -16.12
N SER A 396 9.18 30.19 -17.26
CA SER A 396 9.98 31.36 -17.70
C SER A 396 9.15 32.40 -18.47
N SER A 397 7.82 32.32 -18.45
CA SER A 397 6.92 33.17 -19.25
C SER A 397 7.04 34.67 -18.96
N LEU A 398 7.65 35.05 -17.83
CA LEU A 398 7.91 36.45 -17.48
C LEU A 398 9.28 36.98 -17.96
N GLY A 399 10.11 36.13 -18.57
CA GLY A 399 11.39 36.52 -19.18
C GLY A 399 12.56 36.74 -18.23
N PHE A 400 12.40 36.64 -16.92
CA PHE A 400 13.43 36.94 -15.91
C PHE A 400 13.98 35.70 -15.17
N GLY A 401 14.12 34.57 -15.88
CA GLY A 401 14.70 33.37 -15.31
C GLY A 401 13.73 32.51 -14.50
N GLY A 402 12.41 32.72 -14.70
CA GLY A 402 11.35 31.92 -14.07
C GLY A 402 10.54 32.70 -13.04
N ARG A 403 9.43 32.09 -12.58
CA ARG A 403 8.51 32.68 -11.60
C ARG A 403 8.93 32.44 -10.15
N ARG A 404 9.82 31.48 -9.90
CA ARG A 404 10.35 31.17 -8.57
C ARG A 404 11.43 32.16 -8.18
N SER A 405 11.66 32.32 -6.87
CA SER A 405 12.78 33.10 -6.37
C SER A 405 14.09 32.66 -6.99
N ASN A 406 14.88 33.62 -7.44
CA ASN A 406 16.20 33.47 -8.06
C ASN A 406 16.98 34.78 -7.90
N LEU A 407 18.19 34.89 -8.44
CA LEU A 407 19.01 36.10 -8.33
C LEU A 407 18.35 37.36 -8.91
N ASN A 408 17.36 37.22 -9.81
CA ASN A 408 16.65 38.33 -10.46
C ASN A 408 15.30 38.66 -9.86
N GLY A 409 14.72 37.78 -9.04
CA GLY A 409 13.38 37.96 -8.49
C GLY A 409 13.24 37.25 -7.14
N LEU A 410 12.38 37.78 -6.29
CA LEU A 410 12.10 37.21 -4.97
C LEU A 410 10.58 37.21 -4.74
N ASN A 411 10.03 36.07 -4.33
CA ASN A 411 8.60 35.88 -4.17
C ASN A 411 8.18 36.05 -2.72
N PHE A 412 7.00 36.62 -2.51
CA PHE A 412 6.34 36.60 -1.22
C PHE A 412 5.77 35.20 -0.91
N GLN A 413 5.72 34.84 0.36
CA GLN A 413 5.18 33.55 0.80
C GLN A 413 3.77 33.30 0.29
N ASN A 414 2.90 34.32 0.36
CA ASN A 414 1.50 34.17 -0.01
C ASN A 414 1.24 34.10 -1.53
N SER A 415 2.28 34.30 -2.37
CA SER A 415 2.21 33.99 -3.80
C SER A 415 2.27 32.48 -4.09
N ASN A 416 2.66 31.67 -3.13
CA ASN A 416 2.66 30.21 -3.21
C ASN A 416 1.25 29.64 -2.94
N TYR A 417 1.11 28.34 -3.00
CA TYR A 417 -0.16 27.65 -2.77
C TYR A 417 0.02 26.39 -1.94
N ILE A 418 -1.08 25.85 -1.42
CA ILE A 418 -1.12 24.60 -0.67
C ILE A 418 -1.84 23.55 -1.52
N ILE A 419 -1.27 22.37 -1.61
CA ILE A 419 -1.93 21.17 -2.13
C ILE A 419 -2.45 20.35 -0.98
N PHE A 420 -3.67 19.85 -1.12
CA PHE A 420 -4.29 18.88 -0.24
C PHE A 420 -4.46 17.55 -0.97
N GLU A 421 -4.20 16.45 -0.30
CA GLU A 421 -4.56 15.10 -0.74
C GLU A 421 -5.11 14.35 0.47
N ASN A 422 -6.43 14.18 0.48
CA ASN A 422 -7.16 13.60 1.59
C ASN A 422 -7.94 12.38 1.12
N ILE A 423 -7.95 11.32 1.93
CA ILE A 423 -8.66 10.09 1.63
C ILE A 423 -9.52 9.69 2.82
N ARG A 424 -10.73 9.21 2.51
CA ARG A 424 -11.63 8.50 3.41
C ARG A 424 -12.12 7.26 2.67
N SER A 425 -11.70 6.08 3.11
CA SER A 425 -12.02 4.82 2.42
C SER A 425 -12.56 3.80 3.38
N ILE A 426 -13.73 3.24 3.09
CA ILE A 426 -14.31 2.10 3.80
C ILE A 426 -14.50 0.95 2.83
N ILE A 427 -14.00 -0.23 3.18
CA ILE A 427 -14.01 -1.43 2.35
C ILE A 427 -14.53 -2.60 3.19
N GLY A 428 -15.44 -3.38 2.62
CA GLY A 428 -15.85 -4.67 3.14
C GLY A 428 -15.50 -5.77 2.14
N GLU A 429 -14.89 -6.83 2.61
CA GLU A 429 -14.53 -8.02 1.82
C GLU A 429 -15.15 -9.25 2.47
N LEU A 430 -15.95 -10.00 1.70
CA LEU A 430 -16.57 -11.26 2.12
C LEU A 430 -16.02 -12.39 1.26
N ASN A 431 -15.27 -13.28 1.88
CA ASN A 431 -14.80 -14.51 1.30
C ASN A 431 -15.74 -15.66 1.68
N THR A 432 -16.40 -16.27 0.68
CA THR A 432 -17.36 -17.35 0.88
C THR A 432 -16.94 -18.58 0.10
N ARG A 433 -16.82 -19.73 0.78
CA ARG A 433 -16.66 -21.04 0.15
C ARG A 433 -18.01 -21.65 -0.18
N ILE A 434 -18.23 -21.99 -1.44
CA ILE A 434 -19.46 -22.59 -1.97
C ILE A 434 -19.18 -24.03 -2.37
N GLY A 435 -19.71 -24.99 -1.60
CA GLY A 435 -19.39 -26.40 -1.81
C GLY A 435 -17.92 -26.72 -1.59
N ASN A 436 -17.36 -27.65 -2.39
CA ASN A 436 -15.96 -28.07 -2.26
C ASN A 436 -15.02 -27.41 -3.29
N ASN A 437 -15.56 -26.87 -4.39
CA ASN A 437 -14.79 -26.49 -5.57
C ASN A 437 -14.93 -25.02 -5.96
N MET A 438 -15.72 -24.23 -5.23
CA MET A 438 -15.96 -22.83 -5.59
C MET A 438 -15.68 -21.91 -4.40
N THR A 439 -15.10 -20.77 -4.70
CA THR A 439 -14.93 -19.69 -3.72
C THR A 439 -15.41 -18.38 -4.36
N ASN A 440 -16.19 -17.61 -3.63
CA ASN A 440 -16.58 -16.26 -4.00
C ASN A 440 -15.85 -15.26 -3.14
N ASN A 441 -15.29 -14.23 -3.78
CA ASN A 441 -14.70 -13.08 -3.11
C ASN A 441 -15.53 -11.86 -3.53
N LEU A 442 -16.26 -11.27 -2.58
CA LEU A 442 -17.05 -10.06 -2.79
C LEU A 442 -16.38 -8.91 -2.07
N ILE A 443 -15.97 -7.88 -2.82
CA ILE A 443 -15.41 -6.64 -2.29
C ILE A 443 -16.39 -5.51 -2.60
N VAL A 444 -16.79 -4.77 -1.57
CA VAL A 444 -17.63 -3.57 -1.69
C VAL A 444 -16.97 -2.45 -0.91
N GLY A 445 -16.85 -1.30 -1.54
CA GLY A 445 -16.21 -0.18 -0.88
C GLY A 445 -16.64 1.18 -1.41
N TYR A 446 -16.36 2.18 -0.60
CA TYR A 446 -16.50 3.58 -0.94
C TYR A 446 -15.23 4.32 -0.57
N THR A 447 -14.69 5.08 -1.52
CA THR A 447 -13.51 5.93 -1.31
C THR A 447 -13.84 7.34 -1.75
N TYR A 448 -13.76 8.27 -0.80
CA TYR A 448 -13.75 9.70 -1.06
C TYR A 448 -12.31 10.19 -1.12
N GLN A 449 -12.02 11.01 -2.12
CA GLN A 449 -10.71 11.60 -2.34
C GLN A 449 -10.85 13.07 -2.66
N ASP A 450 -10.06 13.91 -1.97
CA ASP A 450 -9.94 15.35 -2.22
C ASP A 450 -8.50 15.67 -2.62
N GLU A 451 -8.33 16.27 -3.81
CA GLU A 451 -7.04 16.66 -4.40
C GLU A 451 -7.03 18.16 -4.71
N SER A 452 -7.52 18.95 -3.78
CA SER A 452 -7.71 20.38 -3.97
C SER A 452 -6.41 21.20 -3.84
N ARG A 453 -6.51 22.44 -4.27
CA ARG A 453 -5.48 23.48 -4.09
C ARG A 453 -6.11 24.69 -3.47
N ARG A 454 -5.35 25.38 -2.63
CA ARG A 454 -5.74 26.67 -2.08
C ARG A 454 -4.58 27.65 -2.18
N SER A 455 -4.88 28.90 -2.60
CA SER A 455 -3.95 30.02 -2.48
C SER A 455 -3.67 30.34 -1.01
N ARG A 456 -2.42 30.70 -0.67
CA ARG A 456 -2.11 31.15 0.69
C ARG A 456 -2.62 32.56 0.99
N GLY A 457 -2.80 33.37 -0.03
CA GLY A 457 -3.25 34.77 0.08
C GLY A 457 -4.77 34.97 0.14
N GLN A 458 -5.54 33.90 0.36
CA GLN A 458 -6.99 33.95 0.50
C GLN A 458 -7.44 33.61 1.89
#